data_fae85b98dbf9d4fb639a20dc1afa47f9
#
_entry.id   fae85b98dbf9d4fb639a20dc1afa47f9
#
_cell.length_a   1.000
_cell.length_b   1.000
_cell.length_c   1.000
_cell.angle_alpha   90.00
_cell.angle_beta   90.00
_cell.angle_gamma   90.00
#
_symmetry.space_group_name_H-M   'P 1'
#
loop_
_entity.id
_entity.type
_entity.pdbx_description
1 polymer ?
#
loop_
_entity_poly.entity_id
_entity_poly.type
_entity_poly.pdbx_seq_one_letter_code
_entity_poly.pdbx_strand_id
1 'polypeptide(L)'
;MERMEHDEIIDKPVNMVYNQWAQFEEFPRFMEGIKSVRQIDATHLQWHAEIGGKDLEWEAEIIDQVPEMRIVWRSTTGVKHGGKVEFHAEGPSRTRVNLVMEYEPEGIVENVGDAIGVTDRRVKGDLKRFKEFIEAIGAETGAWRGEVHRGQEISTGNH
;
A
#
# COMPACT_ATOMS: atom_id res chain seq x y z
N MET A 1 2.41 8.01 17.75
CA MET A 1 2.01 7.86 16.34
C MET A 1 0.50 7.66 16.21
N GLU A 2 -0.08 8.27 15.23
CA GLU A 2 -1.49 8.08 14.95
C GLU A 2 -1.69 6.81 14.13
N ARG A 3 -2.81 6.14 14.36
CA ARG A 3 -3.14 4.88 13.70
C ARG A 3 -4.50 5.00 13.03
N MET A 4 -4.60 4.48 11.82
CA MET A 4 -5.88 4.38 11.11
C MET A 4 -6.04 3.00 10.52
N GLU A 5 -7.27 2.56 10.38
CA GLU A 5 -7.58 1.24 9.85
C GLU A 5 -8.84 1.30 9.01
N HIS A 6 -8.77 0.70 7.82
CA HIS A 6 -9.90 0.63 6.90
C HIS A 6 -9.96 -0.73 6.23
N ASP A 7 -11.19 -1.20 6.01
CA ASP A 7 -11.46 -2.43 5.28
C ASP A 7 -12.21 -2.11 3.99
N GLU A 8 -12.03 -2.97 3.00
CA GLU A 8 -12.80 -2.90 1.76
C GLU A 8 -13.05 -4.32 1.25
N ILE A 9 -14.25 -4.55 0.74
CA ILE A 9 -14.61 -5.83 0.11
C ILE A 9 -14.49 -5.65 -1.39
N ILE A 10 -13.69 -6.51 -2.02
CA ILE A 10 -13.42 -6.45 -3.45
C ILE A 10 -13.94 -7.72 -4.10
N ASP A 11 -14.74 -7.56 -5.16
CA ASP A 11 -15.36 -8.69 -5.86
C ASP A 11 -14.40 -9.30 -6.89
N LYS A 12 -13.25 -9.74 -6.40
CA LYS A 12 -12.21 -10.41 -7.19
C LYS A 12 -11.50 -11.44 -6.32
N PRO A 13 -10.93 -12.49 -6.93
CA PRO A 13 -10.18 -13.51 -6.18
C PRO A 13 -8.98 -12.94 -5.46
N VAL A 14 -8.61 -13.52 -4.33
CA VAL A 14 -7.53 -13.05 -3.48
C VAL A 14 -6.17 -13.01 -4.22
N ASN A 15 -5.91 -13.96 -5.09
CA ASN A 15 -4.66 -13.96 -5.86
C ASN A 15 -4.56 -12.74 -6.78
N MET A 16 -5.66 -12.38 -7.43
CA MET A 16 -5.70 -11.22 -8.30
C MET A 16 -5.53 -9.92 -7.53
N VAL A 17 -6.24 -9.78 -6.41
CA VAL A 17 -6.16 -8.59 -5.56
C VAL A 17 -4.74 -8.42 -5.01
N TYR A 18 -4.16 -9.49 -4.50
CA TYR A 18 -2.80 -9.46 -3.98
C TYR A 18 -1.79 -9.12 -5.08
N ASN A 19 -1.87 -9.80 -6.24
CA ASN A 19 -0.95 -9.57 -7.34
C ASN A 19 -0.96 -8.10 -7.78
N GLN A 20 -2.15 -7.50 -7.87
CA GLN A 20 -2.25 -6.10 -8.26
C GLN A 20 -1.68 -5.17 -7.19
N TRP A 21 -1.96 -5.43 -5.90
CA TRP A 21 -1.40 -4.60 -4.83
C TRP A 21 0.12 -4.63 -4.84
N ALA A 22 0.71 -5.77 -5.17
CA ALA A 22 2.16 -5.92 -5.24
C ALA A 22 2.80 -5.17 -6.41
N GLN A 23 2.02 -4.62 -7.33
CA GLN A 23 2.51 -3.77 -8.41
C GLN A 23 2.57 -2.32 -7.91
N PHE A 24 3.53 -2.03 -7.03
CA PHE A 24 3.63 -0.76 -6.33
C PHE A 24 3.76 0.44 -7.27
N GLU A 25 4.38 0.24 -8.42
CA GLU A 25 4.57 1.32 -9.39
C GLU A 25 3.28 1.75 -10.08
N GLU A 26 2.21 0.97 -9.90
CA GLU A 26 0.88 1.31 -10.40
C GLU A 26 0.06 2.17 -9.42
N PHE A 27 0.55 2.39 -8.21
CA PHE A 27 -0.18 3.13 -7.17
C PHE A 27 -0.65 4.52 -7.60
N PRO A 28 0.10 5.29 -8.40
CA PRO A 28 -0.39 6.61 -8.84
C PRO A 28 -1.71 6.55 -9.60
N ARG A 29 -2.07 5.39 -10.15
CA ARG A 29 -3.30 5.25 -10.92
C ARG A 29 -4.57 5.33 -10.05
N PHE A 30 -4.46 5.08 -8.75
CA PHE A 30 -5.61 5.10 -7.85
C PHE A 30 -5.34 5.79 -6.51
N MET A 31 -4.11 6.10 -6.18
CA MET A 31 -3.78 6.81 -4.94
C MET A 31 -3.62 8.30 -5.21
N GLU A 32 -4.52 9.09 -4.64
CA GLU A 32 -4.50 10.52 -4.80
C GLU A 32 -3.25 11.13 -4.17
N GLY A 33 -2.58 12.02 -4.92
CA GLY A 33 -1.39 12.71 -4.44
C GLY A 33 -0.10 11.94 -4.62
N ILE A 34 -0.15 10.66 -4.94
CA ILE A 34 1.07 9.89 -5.22
C ILE A 34 1.44 10.11 -6.68
N LYS A 35 2.62 10.70 -6.92
CA LYS A 35 3.10 11.00 -8.27
C LYS A 35 3.85 9.82 -8.87
N SER A 36 4.68 9.16 -8.08
CA SER A 36 5.40 7.99 -8.55
C SER A 36 5.82 7.11 -7.39
N VAL A 37 5.90 5.82 -7.66
CA VAL A 37 6.51 4.85 -6.76
C VAL A 37 7.49 4.06 -7.63
N ARG A 38 8.72 3.96 -7.18
CA ARG A 38 9.73 3.19 -7.89
C ARG A 38 10.24 2.08 -6.97
N GLN A 39 10.15 0.84 -7.43
CA GLN A 39 10.69 -0.28 -6.69
C GLN A 39 12.16 -0.44 -7.05
N ILE A 40 13.02 -0.21 -6.05
CA ILE A 40 14.48 -0.24 -6.25
C ILE A 40 14.97 -1.69 -6.27
N ASP A 41 14.46 -2.49 -5.35
CA ASP A 41 14.74 -3.93 -5.27
C ASP A 41 13.56 -4.63 -4.58
N ALA A 42 13.69 -5.89 -4.24
CA ALA A 42 12.60 -6.66 -3.67
C ALA A 42 12.08 -6.11 -2.34
N THR A 43 12.87 -5.32 -1.62
CA THR A 43 12.50 -4.83 -0.30
C THR A 43 12.50 -3.32 -0.16
N HIS A 44 12.88 -2.56 -1.20
CA HIS A 44 13.01 -1.11 -1.10
C HIS A 44 12.23 -0.40 -2.18
N LEU A 45 11.55 0.67 -1.77
CA LEU A 45 10.70 1.51 -2.61
C LEU A 45 11.08 2.97 -2.42
N GLN A 46 10.96 3.76 -3.49
CA GLN A 46 11.07 5.21 -3.42
C GLN A 46 9.74 5.83 -3.83
N TRP A 47 9.23 6.71 -2.99
CA TRP A 47 7.93 7.36 -3.17
C TRP A 47 8.11 8.84 -3.42
N HIS A 48 7.29 9.36 -4.33
CA HIS A 48 7.16 10.80 -4.56
C HIS A 48 5.68 11.16 -4.53
N ALA A 49 5.33 12.10 -3.67
CA ALA A 49 3.94 12.50 -3.48
C ALA A 49 3.83 14.02 -3.39
N GLU A 50 2.65 14.53 -3.67
CA GLU A 50 2.28 15.90 -3.40
C GLU A 50 1.08 15.89 -2.44
N ILE A 51 1.30 16.34 -1.23
CA ILE A 51 0.30 16.33 -0.17
C ILE A 51 0.22 17.71 0.45
N GLY A 52 -0.97 18.30 0.43
CA GLY A 52 -1.20 19.62 1.00
C GLY A 52 -0.38 20.71 0.32
N GLY A 53 -0.09 20.59 -0.97
CA GLY A 53 0.70 21.52 -1.74
C GLY A 53 2.20 21.37 -1.57
N LYS A 54 2.64 20.36 -0.83
CA LYS A 54 4.07 20.08 -0.61
C LYS A 54 4.50 18.85 -1.38
N ASP A 55 5.67 18.93 -2.03
CA ASP A 55 6.33 17.78 -2.61
C ASP A 55 7.07 17.03 -1.52
N LEU A 56 6.79 15.74 -1.40
CA LEU A 56 7.40 14.87 -0.41
C LEU A 56 8.05 13.69 -1.11
N GLU A 57 9.24 13.34 -0.66
CA GLU A 57 9.92 12.15 -1.13
C GLU A 57 10.38 11.35 0.07
N TRP A 58 10.25 10.04 -0.01
CA TRP A 58 10.74 9.16 1.04
C TRP A 58 11.06 7.80 0.49
N GLU A 59 11.87 7.07 1.23
CA GLU A 59 12.16 5.69 0.95
C GLU A 59 11.46 4.82 1.98
N ALA A 60 11.06 3.64 1.54
CA ALA A 60 10.37 2.68 2.40
C ALA A 60 10.97 1.30 2.22
N GLU A 61 10.89 0.50 3.28
CA GLU A 61 11.36 -0.86 3.29
C GLU A 61 10.19 -1.80 3.53
N ILE A 62 10.11 -2.87 2.73
CA ILE A 62 9.15 -3.95 2.98
C ILE A 62 9.78 -4.87 4.01
N ILE A 63 9.10 -5.04 5.13
CA ILE A 63 9.59 -5.83 6.25
C ILE A 63 9.09 -7.27 6.16
N ASP A 64 7.86 -7.44 5.68
CA ASP A 64 7.23 -8.75 5.59
C ASP A 64 6.31 -8.75 4.37
N GLN A 65 6.36 -9.79 3.57
CA GLN A 65 5.50 -9.95 2.41
C GLN A 65 5.29 -11.43 2.16
N VAL A 66 4.04 -11.85 2.24
CA VAL A 66 3.64 -13.23 2.00
C VAL A 66 2.47 -13.23 1.03
N PRO A 67 2.59 -13.89 -0.12
CA PRO A 67 1.52 -13.89 -1.13
C PRO A 67 0.16 -14.26 -0.57
N GLU A 68 -0.84 -13.44 -0.93
CA GLU A 68 -2.25 -13.58 -0.56
C GLU A 68 -2.52 -13.45 0.92
N MET A 69 -1.52 -13.08 1.73
CA MET A 69 -1.69 -12.91 3.17
C MET A 69 -1.45 -11.48 3.63
N ARG A 70 -0.26 -10.93 3.40
CA ARG A 70 0.06 -9.61 3.96
C ARG A 70 1.29 -8.98 3.33
N ILE A 71 1.34 -7.65 3.45
CA ILE A 71 2.54 -6.85 3.16
C ILE A 71 2.69 -5.85 4.30
N VAL A 72 3.87 -5.80 4.92
CA VAL A 72 4.20 -4.87 6.01
C VAL A 72 5.37 -4.00 5.57
N TRP A 73 5.25 -2.69 5.76
CA TRP A 73 6.29 -1.76 5.35
C TRP A 73 6.50 -0.67 6.40
N ARG A 74 7.64 0.03 6.28
CA ARG A 74 7.92 1.24 7.05
C ARG A 74 8.79 2.18 6.24
N SER A 75 8.68 3.48 6.51
CA SER A 75 9.57 4.46 5.91
C SER A 75 10.96 4.34 6.52
N THR A 76 11.99 4.56 5.71
CA THR A 76 13.38 4.59 6.18
C THR A 76 13.96 5.99 6.13
N THR A 77 13.38 6.87 5.32
CA THR A 77 13.74 8.29 5.27
C THR A 77 12.47 9.13 5.22
N GLY A 78 12.61 10.41 5.50
CA GLY A 78 11.49 11.35 5.44
C GLY A 78 10.51 11.19 6.57
N VAL A 79 9.24 11.33 6.29
CA VAL A 79 8.17 11.25 7.28
C VAL A 79 8.10 9.84 7.85
N LYS A 80 8.00 9.75 9.19
CA LYS A 80 7.85 8.46 9.85
C LYS A 80 6.45 7.92 9.66
N HIS A 81 6.36 6.81 8.94
CA HIS A 81 5.10 6.09 8.79
C HIS A 81 5.40 4.63 8.47
N GLY A 82 4.39 3.81 8.65
CA GLY A 82 4.45 2.42 8.27
C GLY A 82 3.06 1.87 8.19
N GLY A 83 2.94 0.63 7.80
CA GLY A 83 1.63 0.04 7.68
C GLY A 83 1.66 -1.44 7.37
N LYS A 84 0.46 -1.97 7.31
CA LYS A 84 0.22 -3.38 7.00
C LYS A 84 -1.05 -3.48 6.17
N VAL A 85 -0.99 -4.22 5.09
CA VAL A 85 -2.18 -4.62 4.35
C VAL A 85 -2.31 -6.14 4.47
N GLU A 86 -3.50 -6.59 4.84
CA GLU A 86 -3.83 -8.00 4.92
C GLU A 86 -4.93 -8.35 3.94
N PHE A 87 -4.85 -9.55 3.40
CA PHE A 87 -5.78 -10.05 2.39
C PHE A 87 -6.47 -11.29 2.94
N HIS A 88 -7.80 -11.29 2.91
CA HIS A 88 -8.61 -12.39 3.44
C HIS A 88 -9.61 -12.83 2.38
N ALA A 89 -9.48 -14.07 1.92
CA ALA A 89 -10.44 -14.62 0.97
C ALA A 89 -11.79 -14.80 1.66
N GLU A 90 -12.83 -14.16 1.10
CA GLU A 90 -14.20 -14.27 1.57
C GLU A 90 -15.01 -15.18 0.64
N GLY A 91 -14.30 -16.08 -0.07
CA GLY A 91 -14.86 -16.95 -1.08
C GLY A 91 -13.98 -16.99 -2.31
N PRO A 92 -14.34 -17.76 -3.36
CA PRO A 92 -13.48 -17.91 -4.52
C PRO A 92 -13.33 -16.65 -5.38
N SER A 93 -14.26 -15.69 -5.25
CA SER A 93 -14.29 -14.48 -6.07
C SER A 93 -14.45 -13.21 -5.26
N ARG A 94 -14.14 -13.25 -3.98
CA ARG A 94 -14.28 -12.08 -3.10
C ARG A 94 -13.16 -12.03 -2.09
N THR A 95 -12.65 -10.83 -1.85
CA THR A 95 -11.53 -10.60 -0.94
C THR A 95 -11.84 -9.44 -0.03
N ARG A 96 -11.55 -9.60 1.26
CA ARG A 96 -11.53 -8.46 2.19
C ARG A 96 -10.10 -7.99 2.33
N VAL A 97 -9.88 -6.70 2.07
CA VAL A 97 -8.58 -6.06 2.26
C VAL A 97 -8.66 -5.22 3.52
N ASN A 98 -7.72 -5.44 4.43
CA ASN A 98 -7.61 -4.66 5.66
C ASN A 98 -6.31 -3.87 5.62
N LEU A 99 -6.41 -2.55 5.68
CA LEU A 99 -5.26 -1.66 5.63
C LEU A 99 -5.13 -0.92 6.96
N VAL A 100 -3.98 -1.07 7.61
CA VAL A 100 -3.63 -0.36 8.84
C VAL A 100 -2.43 0.52 8.54
N MET A 101 -2.52 1.80 8.91
CA MET A 101 -1.40 2.72 8.76
C MET A 101 -1.10 3.43 10.08
N GLU A 102 0.17 3.63 10.34
CA GLU A 102 0.66 4.44 11.46
C GLU A 102 1.55 5.53 10.92
N TYR A 103 1.43 6.75 11.44
CA TYR A 103 2.21 7.88 10.96
C TYR A 103 2.32 8.96 12.02
N GLU A 104 3.32 9.84 11.85
CA GLU A 104 3.46 11.02 12.69
C GLU A 104 2.82 12.21 11.97
N PRO A 105 1.74 12.80 12.53
CA PRO A 105 0.96 13.81 11.83
C PRO A 105 1.76 15.05 11.44
N GLU A 106 2.67 15.47 12.29
CA GLU A 106 3.43 16.71 12.07
C GLU A 106 4.31 16.65 10.83
N GLY A 107 4.74 15.46 10.44
CA GLY A 107 5.60 15.29 9.27
C GLY A 107 4.85 15.33 7.95
N ILE A 108 3.53 15.08 7.96
CA ILE A 108 2.74 14.96 6.73
C ILE A 108 2.00 16.25 6.42
N VAL A 109 1.31 16.83 7.41
CA VAL A 109 0.45 18.01 7.22
C VAL A 109 0.66 19.01 8.36
N GLU A 110 1.82 19.63 8.38
CA GLU A 110 2.21 20.55 9.46
C GLU A 110 1.26 21.70 9.68
N ASN A 111 0.65 22.22 8.63
CA ASN A 111 -0.12 23.45 8.69
C ASN A 111 -1.62 23.24 8.44
N VAL A 112 -2.10 22.01 8.60
CA VAL A 112 -3.52 21.70 8.43
C VAL A 112 -4.12 21.46 9.82
N GLY A 113 -5.23 22.14 10.13
CA GLY A 113 -5.86 22.07 11.44
C GLY A 113 -6.39 20.68 11.81
N ASP A 114 -6.71 19.84 10.82
CA ASP A 114 -7.16 18.46 11.05
C ASP A 114 -6.32 17.51 10.21
N ALA A 115 -5.07 17.34 10.61
CA ALA A 115 -4.13 16.48 9.90
C ALA A 115 -4.58 15.02 9.89
N ILE A 116 -5.10 14.53 11.03
CA ILE A 116 -5.52 13.13 11.17
C ILE A 116 -6.72 12.84 10.26
N GLY A 117 -7.73 13.70 10.29
CA GLY A 117 -8.94 13.53 9.48
C GLY A 117 -8.66 13.59 7.99
N VAL A 118 -7.78 14.49 7.55
CA VAL A 118 -7.41 14.61 6.14
C VAL A 118 -6.70 13.35 5.66
N THR A 119 -5.74 12.85 6.43
CA THR A 119 -4.98 11.64 6.06
C THR A 119 -5.89 10.42 6.09
N ASP A 120 -6.76 10.32 7.10
CA ASP A 120 -7.71 9.20 7.21
C ASP A 120 -8.63 9.13 6.00
N ARG A 121 -9.20 10.27 5.58
CA ARG A 121 -10.06 10.32 4.40
C ARG A 121 -9.33 9.96 3.13
N ARG A 122 -8.07 10.38 3.00
CA ARG A 122 -7.24 10.05 1.84
C ARG A 122 -6.98 8.55 1.75
N VAL A 123 -6.60 7.94 2.85
CA VAL A 123 -6.31 6.49 2.89
C VAL A 123 -7.58 5.68 2.58
N LYS A 124 -8.70 6.08 3.18
CA LYS A 124 -9.98 5.42 2.91
C LYS A 124 -10.37 5.54 1.44
N GLY A 125 -10.19 6.73 0.86
CA GLY A 125 -10.47 6.99 -0.55
C GLY A 125 -9.55 6.21 -1.48
N ASP A 126 -8.27 6.12 -1.13
CA ASP A 126 -7.30 5.37 -1.93
C ASP A 126 -7.66 3.89 -1.98
N LEU A 127 -8.08 3.32 -0.85
CA LEU A 127 -8.48 1.92 -0.79
C LEU A 127 -9.74 1.68 -1.64
N LYS A 128 -10.68 2.61 -1.60
CA LYS A 128 -11.89 2.52 -2.42
C LYS A 128 -11.56 2.63 -3.91
N ARG A 129 -10.65 3.54 -4.27
CA ARG A 129 -10.21 3.69 -5.66
C ARG A 129 -9.45 2.45 -6.15
N PHE A 130 -8.69 1.81 -5.27
CA PHE A 130 -8.06 0.53 -5.60
C PHE A 130 -9.12 -0.53 -5.95
N LYS A 131 -10.17 -0.62 -5.14
CA LYS A 131 -11.30 -1.53 -5.42
C LYS A 131 -11.88 -1.25 -6.80
N GLU A 132 -12.20 -0.01 -7.09
CA GLU A 132 -12.77 0.37 -8.37
C GLU A 132 -11.83 0.05 -9.53
N PHE A 133 -10.54 0.31 -9.34
CA PHE A 133 -9.51 0.05 -10.33
C PHE A 133 -9.42 -1.44 -10.67
N ILE A 134 -9.27 -2.31 -9.66
CA ILE A 134 -9.09 -3.74 -9.90
C ILE A 134 -10.37 -4.40 -10.43
N GLU A 135 -11.53 -3.91 -10.03
CA GLU A 135 -12.80 -4.44 -10.53
C GLU A 135 -13.05 -4.04 -11.98
N ALA A 136 -12.51 -2.91 -12.42
CA ALA A 136 -12.70 -2.40 -13.78
C ALA A 136 -11.73 -3.02 -14.79
N ILE A 137 -10.49 -3.31 -14.41
CA ILE A 137 -9.49 -3.76 -15.38
C ILE A 137 -9.63 -5.23 -15.78
N GLY A 138 -10.33 -6.03 -15.00
CA GLY A 138 -10.58 -7.44 -15.32
C GLY A 138 -9.42 -8.40 -15.11
N ALA A 139 -8.19 -7.91 -15.05
CA ALA A 139 -7.00 -8.71 -14.79
C ALA A 139 -5.92 -7.83 -14.17
N GLU A 140 -5.09 -8.40 -13.34
CA GLU A 140 -3.96 -7.70 -12.74
C GLU A 140 -2.90 -7.33 -13.77
N THR A 141 -2.14 -6.24 -13.50
CA THR A 141 -1.11 -5.76 -14.43
C THR A 141 0.21 -6.50 -14.29
N GLY A 142 0.34 -7.34 -13.28
CA GLY A 142 1.54 -8.13 -13.06
C GLY A 142 1.44 -8.92 -11.79
N ALA A 143 2.51 -9.62 -11.44
CA ALA A 143 2.56 -10.40 -10.22
C ALA A 143 4.01 -10.56 -9.75
N TRP A 144 4.22 -10.45 -8.45
CA TRP A 144 5.46 -10.83 -7.80
C TRP A 144 5.08 -11.70 -6.61
N ARG A 145 5.56 -12.92 -6.61
CA ARG A 145 5.11 -13.92 -5.63
C ARG A 145 6.22 -14.39 -4.69
N GLY A 146 7.29 -13.63 -4.61
CA GLY A 146 8.33 -13.87 -3.64
C GLY A 146 7.89 -13.53 -2.22
N GLU A 147 8.70 -13.91 -1.23
CA GLU A 147 8.43 -13.63 0.17
C GLU A 147 9.52 -12.77 0.77
N VAL A 148 9.13 -11.94 1.72
CA VAL A 148 10.06 -11.11 2.49
C VAL A 148 9.78 -11.37 3.96
N HIS A 149 10.83 -11.66 4.73
CA HIS A 149 10.75 -11.85 6.17
C HIS A 149 11.85 -11.04 6.82
N ARG A 150 11.51 -10.22 7.80
CA ARG A 150 12.44 -9.36 8.53
C ARG A 150 13.30 -8.49 7.60
N GLY A 151 12.67 -7.96 6.54
CA GLY A 151 13.33 -7.09 5.58
C GLY A 151 14.25 -7.79 4.59
N GLN A 152 14.20 -9.12 4.50
CA GLN A 152 15.03 -9.90 3.58
C GLN A 152 14.18 -10.75 2.66
N GLU A 153 14.49 -10.68 1.37
CA GLU A 153 13.84 -11.55 0.39
C GLU A 153 14.25 -13.00 0.63
N ILE A 154 13.23 -13.88 0.67
CA ILE A 154 13.42 -15.32 0.81
C ILE A 154 13.15 -15.95 -0.54
N SER A 155 14.16 -16.62 -1.09
CA SER A 155 13.99 -17.35 -2.34
C SER A 155 13.19 -18.63 -2.09
N THR A 156 12.11 -18.81 -2.83
CA THR A 156 11.30 -20.02 -2.75
C THR A 156 11.71 -21.04 -3.80
N GLY A 157 12.73 -20.75 -4.58
CA GLY A 157 13.29 -21.69 -5.57
C GLY A 157 12.46 -21.84 -6.85
N ASN A 158 11.36 -21.13 -6.98
CA ASN A 158 10.45 -21.27 -8.12
C ASN A 158 10.01 -19.92 -8.68
N HIS A 159 10.93 -19.06 -8.83
CA HIS A 159 10.57 -17.80 -9.44
C HIS A 159 10.94 -17.73 -10.89
#